data_3eca4beff62cf3d5d399d41f278210c8
#
_entry.id   3eca4beff62cf3d5d399d41f278210c8
#
_cell.length_a   1.000
_cell.length_b   1.000
_cell.length_c   1.000
_cell.angle_alpha   90.00
_cell.angle_beta   90.00
_cell.angle_gamma   90.00
#
_symmetry.space_group_name_H-M   'P 1'
#
loop_
_entity.id
_entity.type
_entity.pdbx_description
1 polymer ?
#
loop_
_entity_poly.entity_id
_entity_poly.type
_entity_poly.pdbx_seq_one_letter_code
_entity_poly.pdbx_strand_id
1 'polypeptide(L)'
;EILAKEGIENPVIIGQSMGGYLGQIYAELFPHKLKGLVMIDSPSLQRRYYTAIELWLLKVVGPIYQIYPWKSLLKVGSDGVSTTTYGKQLMLEMMKVYDGDKKRYASLAAHGYQCLADAVEKNLSYEPQCPNLIICGKEDRAGSCIRYLKAYEKYTGKSVEWIDNAGHNSNADQPDIVNQLIEKFINNIK
;
A
#
# COMPACT_ATOMS: atom_id res chain seq x y z
N GLU A 1 3.51 -9.82 17.66
CA GLU A 1 4.19 -9.42 18.91
C GLU A 1 3.55 -8.18 19.53
N ILE A 2 3.36 -7.04 18.78
CA ILE A 2 2.71 -5.82 19.31
C ILE A 2 1.31 -6.12 19.80
N LEU A 3 0.44 -6.73 18.99
CA LEU A 3 -0.93 -7.07 19.37
C LEU A 3 -0.99 -7.92 20.65
N ALA A 4 -0.08 -8.87 20.78
CA ALA A 4 -0.01 -9.71 21.98
C ALA A 4 0.44 -8.92 23.23
N LYS A 5 1.38 -7.98 23.08
CA LYS A 5 1.82 -7.11 24.17
C LYS A 5 0.71 -6.16 24.65
N GLU A 6 -0.08 -5.65 23.71
CA GLU A 6 -1.19 -4.73 23.99
C GLU A 6 -2.50 -5.47 24.34
N GLY A 7 -2.51 -6.80 24.38
CA GLY A 7 -3.71 -7.59 24.68
C GLY A 7 -4.82 -7.43 23.63
N ILE A 8 -4.47 -7.06 22.38
CA ILE A 8 -5.43 -6.81 21.32
C ILE A 8 -5.75 -8.14 20.62
N GLU A 9 -7.00 -8.55 20.71
CA GLU A 9 -7.57 -9.67 19.98
C GLU A 9 -8.43 -9.17 18.83
N ASN A 10 -8.35 -9.80 17.66
CA ASN A 10 -9.19 -9.50 16.49
C ASN A 10 -9.21 -8.00 16.10
N PRO A 11 -8.08 -7.36 15.81
CA PRO A 11 -8.03 -5.95 15.41
C PRO A 11 -8.67 -5.71 14.04
N VAL A 12 -9.04 -4.45 13.79
CA VAL A 12 -9.14 -3.92 12.42
C VAL A 12 -7.75 -3.42 12.01
N ILE A 13 -7.19 -3.97 10.95
CA ILE A 13 -5.93 -3.49 10.38
C ILE A 13 -6.24 -2.51 9.26
N ILE A 14 -5.65 -1.32 9.33
CA ILE A 14 -5.74 -0.28 8.30
C ILE A 14 -4.32 -0.04 7.80
N GLY A 15 -4.08 -0.27 6.53
CA GLY A 15 -2.75 -0.14 5.95
C GLY A 15 -2.75 0.59 4.61
N GLN A 16 -1.84 1.56 4.47
CA GLN A 16 -1.60 2.27 3.22
C GLN A 16 -0.41 1.63 2.50
N SER A 17 -0.51 1.43 1.18
CA SER A 17 0.56 0.89 0.33
C SER A 17 1.17 -0.39 0.94
N MET A 18 2.44 -0.36 1.34
CA MET A 18 3.12 -1.49 1.99
C MET A 18 2.40 -1.98 3.25
N GLY A 19 1.75 -1.07 4.01
CA GLY A 19 0.95 -1.42 5.18
C GLY A 19 -0.26 -2.29 4.83
N GLY A 20 -0.92 -2.05 3.70
CA GLY A 20 -2.02 -2.88 3.22
C GLY A 20 -1.55 -4.27 2.76
N TYR A 21 -0.36 -4.38 2.17
CA TYR A 21 0.24 -5.69 1.87
C TYR A 21 0.56 -6.47 3.13
N LEU A 22 1.09 -5.82 4.16
CA LEU A 22 1.32 -6.45 5.47
C LEU A 22 0.01 -6.93 6.11
N GLY A 23 -1.07 -6.15 5.97
CA GLY A 23 -2.40 -6.55 6.41
C GLY A 23 -2.91 -7.81 5.70
N GLN A 24 -2.71 -7.91 4.38
CA GLN A 24 -3.07 -9.10 3.60
C GLN A 24 -2.25 -10.33 4.03
N ILE A 25 -0.92 -10.16 4.23
CA ILE A 25 -0.05 -11.23 4.72
C ILE A 25 -0.50 -11.69 6.11
N TYR A 26 -0.83 -10.75 6.99
CA TYR A 26 -1.34 -11.08 8.33
C TYR A 26 -2.65 -11.86 8.24
N ALA A 27 -3.59 -11.43 7.40
CA ALA A 27 -4.86 -12.13 7.19
C ALA A 27 -4.68 -13.56 6.63
N GLU A 28 -3.70 -13.76 5.75
CA GLU A 28 -3.37 -15.08 5.18
C GLU A 28 -2.75 -16.01 6.22
N LEU A 29 -1.83 -15.49 7.05
CA LEU A 29 -1.12 -16.28 8.06
C LEU A 29 -1.98 -16.56 9.31
N PHE A 30 -2.92 -15.69 9.61
CA PHE A 30 -3.76 -15.75 10.81
C PHE A 30 -5.25 -15.58 10.43
N PRO A 31 -5.82 -16.51 9.66
CA PRO A 31 -7.24 -16.46 9.31
C PRO A 31 -8.06 -16.43 10.60
N HIS A 32 -9.12 -15.66 10.64
CA HIS A 32 -10.00 -15.44 11.80
C HIS A 32 -9.39 -14.63 12.98
N LYS A 33 -8.18 -14.06 12.82
CA LYS A 33 -7.58 -13.16 13.81
C LYS A 33 -7.74 -11.68 13.47
N LEU A 34 -8.56 -11.36 12.47
CA LEU A 34 -8.90 -9.98 12.09
C LEU A 34 -10.40 -9.77 12.15
N LYS A 35 -10.83 -8.67 12.76
CA LYS A 35 -12.19 -8.18 12.67
C LYS A 35 -12.49 -7.53 11.32
N GLY A 36 -11.48 -6.88 10.72
CA GLY A 36 -11.57 -6.27 9.39
C GLY A 36 -10.22 -5.82 8.85
N LEU A 37 -10.17 -5.60 7.55
CA LEU A 37 -8.98 -5.13 6.85
C LEU A 37 -9.33 -3.96 5.92
N VAL A 38 -8.64 -2.83 6.08
CA VAL A 38 -8.72 -1.69 5.15
C VAL A 38 -7.39 -1.55 4.41
N MET A 39 -7.45 -1.58 3.10
CA MET A 39 -6.31 -1.44 2.19
C MET A 39 -6.42 -0.11 1.44
N ILE A 40 -5.50 0.81 1.69
CA ILE A 40 -5.45 2.12 1.05
C ILE A 40 -4.31 2.12 0.04
N ASP A 41 -4.62 2.37 -1.24
CA ASP A 41 -3.66 2.38 -2.34
C ASP A 41 -2.79 1.10 -2.36
N SER A 42 -3.39 -0.03 -2.04
CA SER A 42 -2.72 -1.31 -1.86
C SER A 42 -3.51 -2.43 -2.56
N PRO A 43 -3.10 -2.85 -3.76
CA PRO A 43 -3.73 -3.92 -4.50
C PRO A 43 -3.61 -5.30 -3.84
N SER A 44 -4.35 -6.27 -4.37
CA SER A 44 -4.22 -7.65 -3.94
C SER A 44 -2.84 -8.22 -4.27
N LEU A 45 -2.29 -9.01 -3.35
CA LEU A 45 -1.02 -9.75 -3.51
C LEU A 45 -1.15 -11.01 -4.40
N GLN A 46 -2.35 -11.32 -4.90
CA GLN A 46 -2.53 -12.50 -5.72
C GLN A 46 -1.68 -12.46 -7.01
N ARG A 47 -0.92 -13.53 -7.24
CA ARG A 47 0.04 -13.64 -8.35
C ARG A 47 -0.55 -13.33 -9.73
N ARG A 48 -1.84 -13.59 -9.92
CA ARG A 48 -2.55 -13.40 -11.21
C ARG A 48 -2.58 -11.96 -11.72
N TYR A 49 -2.42 -10.96 -10.83
CA TYR A 49 -2.45 -9.55 -11.21
C TYR A 49 -1.10 -9.01 -11.67
N TYR A 50 -0.01 -9.73 -11.40
CA TYR A 50 1.36 -9.28 -11.65
C TYR A 50 1.98 -10.03 -12.82
N THR A 51 2.69 -9.32 -13.69
CA THR A 51 3.52 -9.92 -14.72
C THR A 51 4.88 -10.35 -14.18
N ALA A 52 5.55 -11.28 -14.84
CA ALA A 52 6.90 -11.71 -14.46
C ALA A 52 7.92 -10.56 -14.55
N ILE A 53 7.75 -9.68 -15.53
CA ILE A 53 8.61 -8.50 -15.72
C ILE A 53 8.47 -7.53 -14.54
N GLU A 54 7.24 -7.26 -14.09
CA GLU A 54 7.01 -6.37 -12.95
C GLU A 54 7.65 -6.93 -11.67
N LEU A 55 7.53 -8.21 -11.41
CA LEU A 55 8.17 -8.84 -10.25
C LEU A 55 9.69 -8.79 -10.34
N TRP A 56 10.24 -9.03 -11.52
CA TRP A 56 11.67 -8.88 -11.75
C TRP A 56 12.14 -7.43 -11.51
N LEU A 57 11.41 -6.43 -12.01
CA LEU A 57 11.71 -5.02 -11.78
C LEU A 57 11.72 -4.65 -10.30
N LEU A 58 10.75 -5.15 -9.51
CA LEU A 58 10.74 -4.94 -8.06
C LEU A 58 12.01 -5.45 -7.38
N LYS A 59 12.56 -6.57 -7.84
CA LYS A 59 13.78 -7.17 -7.28
C LYS A 59 15.07 -6.41 -7.64
N VAL A 60 15.10 -5.74 -8.79
CA VAL A 60 16.29 -5.07 -9.30
C VAL A 60 16.30 -3.55 -9.15
N VAL A 61 15.26 -2.96 -8.57
CA VAL A 61 15.15 -1.50 -8.43
C VAL A 61 16.12 -0.91 -7.40
N GLY A 62 16.60 -1.69 -6.46
CA GLY A 62 17.48 -1.24 -5.38
C GLY A 62 18.72 -0.46 -5.83
N PRO A 63 19.53 -0.95 -6.76
CA PRO A 63 20.67 -0.23 -7.31
C PRO A 63 20.30 1.12 -7.92
N ILE A 64 19.12 1.24 -8.55
CA ILE A 64 18.64 2.48 -9.13
C ILE A 64 18.45 3.55 -8.05
N TYR A 65 17.85 3.21 -6.91
CA TYR A 65 17.71 4.14 -5.79
C TYR A 65 19.05 4.60 -5.22
N GLN A 66 20.08 3.76 -5.27
CA GLN A 66 21.41 4.12 -4.79
C GLN A 66 22.13 5.14 -5.68
N ILE A 67 22.00 5.02 -6.99
CA ILE A 67 22.69 5.91 -7.95
C ILE A 67 21.88 7.17 -8.25
N TYR A 68 20.55 7.14 -8.15
CA TYR A 68 19.69 8.26 -8.49
C TYR A 68 19.97 9.47 -7.58
N PRO A 69 20.07 10.72 -8.10
CA PRO A 69 20.37 11.90 -7.28
C PRO A 69 19.30 12.12 -6.19
N TRP A 70 19.73 12.37 -4.95
CA TRP A 70 18.81 12.51 -3.80
C TRP A 70 17.73 13.58 -4.02
N LYS A 71 18.11 14.78 -4.48
CA LYS A 71 17.16 15.86 -4.79
C LYS A 71 16.08 15.44 -5.80
N SER A 72 16.46 14.63 -6.79
CA SER A 72 15.53 14.12 -7.78
C SER A 72 14.64 13.03 -7.20
N LEU A 73 15.15 12.18 -6.31
CA LEU A 73 14.34 11.20 -5.56
C LEU A 73 13.29 11.88 -4.70
N LEU A 74 13.66 12.94 -3.97
CA LEU A 74 12.73 13.74 -3.18
C LEU A 74 11.59 14.29 -4.04
N LYS A 75 11.93 14.88 -5.19
CA LYS A 75 10.94 15.45 -6.12
C LYS A 75 10.04 14.37 -6.72
N VAL A 76 10.61 13.31 -7.26
CA VAL A 76 9.83 12.22 -7.88
C VAL A 76 8.98 11.50 -6.85
N GLY A 77 9.52 11.26 -5.64
CA GLY A 77 8.79 10.61 -4.57
C GLY A 77 7.61 11.45 -4.07
N SER A 78 7.78 12.76 -3.91
CA SER A 78 6.69 13.64 -3.46
C SER A 78 5.65 13.89 -4.56
N ASP A 79 6.09 14.26 -5.77
CA ASP A 79 5.20 14.59 -6.88
C ASP A 79 4.50 13.37 -7.49
N GLY A 80 5.14 12.21 -7.40
CA GLY A 80 4.64 10.97 -8.02
C GLY A 80 3.57 10.24 -7.21
N VAL A 81 3.48 10.50 -5.89
CA VAL A 81 2.58 9.76 -5.00
C VAL A 81 1.38 10.56 -4.50
N SER A 82 1.37 11.87 -4.67
CA SER A 82 0.28 12.75 -4.22
C SER A 82 -0.11 13.75 -5.28
N THR A 83 -1.37 14.15 -5.30
CA THR A 83 -1.92 15.17 -6.22
C THR A 83 -1.98 16.53 -5.55
N THR A 84 -2.29 16.58 -4.25
CA THR A 84 -2.46 17.82 -3.50
C THR A 84 -1.13 18.41 -3.03
N THR A 85 -1.10 19.72 -2.83
CA THR A 85 0.07 20.41 -2.24
C THR A 85 0.38 19.87 -0.84
N TYR A 86 -0.66 19.63 -0.03
CA TYR A 86 -0.50 19.08 1.32
C TYR A 86 0.11 17.67 1.30
N GLY A 87 -0.44 16.76 0.49
CA GLY A 87 0.08 15.39 0.39
C GLY A 87 1.53 15.34 -0.11
N LYS A 88 1.88 16.18 -1.09
CA LYS A 88 3.27 16.33 -1.58
C LYS A 88 4.21 16.84 -0.50
N GLN A 89 3.79 17.84 0.25
CA GLN A 89 4.58 18.40 1.35
C GLN A 89 4.82 17.35 2.45
N LEU A 90 3.77 16.64 2.86
CA LEU A 90 3.86 15.58 3.87
C LEU A 90 4.83 14.48 3.44
N MET A 91 4.74 14.02 2.19
CA MET A 91 5.66 13.02 1.64
C MET A 91 7.10 13.51 1.60
N LEU A 92 7.30 14.77 1.20
CA LEU A 92 8.63 15.40 1.19
C LEU A 92 9.24 15.46 2.59
N GLU A 93 8.46 15.84 3.60
CA GLU A 93 8.90 15.87 5.00
C GLU A 93 9.29 14.47 5.50
N MET A 94 8.47 13.48 5.20
CA MET A 94 8.77 12.09 5.53
C MET A 94 10.08 11.61 4.89
N MET A 95 10.30 11.91 3.62
CA MET A 95 11.53 11.52 2.93
C MET A 95 12.76 12.25 3.47
N LYS A 96 12.63 13.52 3.87
CA LYS A 96 13.73 14.34 4.45
C LYS A 96 14.28 13.79 5.77
N VAL A 97 13.56 12.90 6.44
CA VAL A 97 14.11 12.17 7.61
C VAL A 97 15.39 11.41 7.24
N TYR A 98 15.57 11.10 5.95
CA TYR A 98 16.76 10.42 5.42
C TYR A 98 17.80 11.39 4.80
N ASP A 99 17.67 12.71 5.02
CA ASP A 99 18.67 13.67 4.57
C ASP A 99 20.02 13.33 5.19
N GLY A 100 21.05 13.20 4.33
CA GLY A 100 22.38 12.71 4.74
C GLY A 100 22.54 11.19 4.80
N ASP A 101 21.47 10.41 4.76
CA ASP A 101 21.52 8.94 4.77
C ASP A 101 20.71 8.29 3.64
N LYS A 102 20.95 8.75 2.43
CA LYS A 102 20.33 8.21 1.20
C LYS A 102 20.52 6.69 1.08
N LYS A 103 21.69 6.18 1.55
CA LYS A 103 21.98 4.74 1.50
C LYS A 103 20.96 3.93 2.30
N ARG A 104 20.61 4.41 3.49
CA ARG A 104 19.58 3.79 4.33
C ARG A 104 18.21 3.81 3.65
N TYR A 105 17.81 4.96 3.09
CA TYR A 105 16.56 5.07 2.32
C TYR A 105 16.50 4.06 1.17
N ALA A 106 17.55 4.03 0.34
CA ALA A 106 17.65 3.12 -0.80
C ALA A 106 17.61 1.64 -0.39
N SER A 107 18.28 1.29 0.72
CA SER A 107 18.27 -0.08 1.26
C SER A 107 16.90 -0.50 1.78
N LEU A 108 16.20 0.39 2.49
CA LEU A 108 14.85 0.13 2.99
C LEU A 108 13.85 -0.01 1.84
N ALA A 109 13.91 0.88 0.85
CA ALA A 109 13.06 0.80 -0.34
C ALA A 109 13.30 -0.51 -1.13
N ALA A 110 14.58 -0.85 -1.38
CA ALA A 110 14.95 -2.08 -2.05
C ALA A 110 14.44 -3.32 -1.32
N HIS A 111 14.63 -3.37 0.01
CA HIS A 111 14.14 -4.45 0.83
C HIS A 111 12.60 -4.58 0.79
N GLY A 112 11.89 -3.47 0.89
CA GLY A 112 10.43 -3.46 0.80
C GLY A 112 9.92 -4.01 -0.55
N TYR A 113 10.50 -3.58 -1.66
CA TYR A 113 10.14 -4.09 -2.99
C TYR A 113 10.51 -5.56 -3.18
N GLN A 114 11.64 -6.01 -2.65
CA GLN A 114 12.01 -7.43 -2.67
C GLN A 114 10.98 -8.26 -1.89
N CYS A 115 10.64 -7.84 -0.67
CA CYS A 115 9.62 -8.52 0.14
C CYS A 115 8.25 -8.59 -0.55
N LEU A 116 7.86 -7.51 -1.26
CA LEU A 116 6.63 -7.49 -2.05
C LEU A 116 6.67 -8.53 -3.16
N ALA A 117 7.75 -8.58 -3.94
CA ALA A 117 7.92 -9.56 -5.01
C ALA A 117 7.89 -10.99 -4.46
N ASP A 118 8.60 -11.25 -3.37
CA ASP A 118 8.65 -12.57 -2.73
C ASP A 118 7.27 -13.00 -2.18
N ALA A 119 6.50 -12.06 -1.62
CA ALA A 119 5.15 -12.34 -1.16
C ALA A 119 4.24 -12.75 -2.32
N VAL A 120 4.26 -12.00 -3.42
CA VAL A 120 3.48 -12.32 -4.63
C VAL A 120 3.89 -13.66 -5.24
N GLU A 121 5.19 -13.97 -5.28
CA GLU A 121 5.70 -15.24 -5.83
C GLU A 121 5.35 -16.46 -5.00
N LYS A 122 5.04 -16.31 -3.71
CA LYS A 122 4.48 -17.41 -2.89
C LYS A 122 3.16 -17.92 -3.43
N ASN A 123 2.48 -17.14 -4.28
CA ASN A 123 1.24 -17.53 -4.96
C ASN A 123 0.16 -18.05 -3.99
N LEU A 124 0.05 -17.43 -2.83
CA LEU A 124 -0.98 -17.74 -1.85
C LEU A 124 -2.31 -17.08 -2.24
N SER A 125 -3.39 -17.45 -1.56
CA SER A 125 -4.73 -16.98 -1.93
C SER A 125 -4.91 -15.49 -1.69
N TYR A 126 -4.35 -14.98 -0.60
CA TYR A 126 -4.49 -13.58 -0.14
C TYR A 126 -5.94 -13.08 -0.20
N GLU A 127 -6.88 -13.98 0.10
CA GLU A 127 -8.29 -13.63 0.26
C GLU A 127 -8.63 -13.52 1.75
N PRO A 128 -8.79 -12.28 2.27
CA PRO A 128 -9.15 -12.09 3.68
C PRO A 128 -10.46 -12.79 4.01
N GLN A 129 -10.48 -13.57 5.09
CA GLN A 129 -11.68 -14.24 5.62
C GLN A 129 -12.53 -13.28 6.50
N CYS A 130 -12.14 -12.02 6.58
CA CYS A 130 -12.87 -10.96 7.28
C CYS A 130 -13.44 -9.94 6.30
N PRO A 131 -14.40 -9.09 6.72
CA PRO A 131 -14.79 -7.92 5.96
C PRO A 131 -13.58 -7.08 5.56
N ASN A 132 -13.56 -6.60 4.31
CA ASN A 132 -12.46 -5.77 3.85
C ASN A 132 -12.96 -4.60 3.00
N LEU A 133 -12.20 -3.50 3.06
CA LEU A 133 -12.41 -2.28 2.31
C LEU A 133 -11.14 -1.97 1.52
N ILE A 134 -11.29 -1.70 0.23
CA ILE A 134 -10.20 -1.27 -0.64
C ILE A 134 -10.50 0.15 -1.10
N ILE A 135 -9.55 1.05 -0.85
CA ILE A 135 -9.61 2.46 -1.25
C ILE A 135 -8.43 2.74 -2.19
N CYS A 136 -8.64 3.50 -3.25
CA CYS A 136 -7.55 3.89 -4.15
C CYS A 136 -7.80 5.25 -4.79
N GLY A 137 -6.76 6.05 -4.88
CA GLY A 137 -6.78 7.30 -5.63
C GLY A 137 -6.91 7.04 -7.15
N LYS A 138 -7.79 7.78 -7.83
CA LYS A 138 -7.97 7.65 -9.30
C LYS A 138 -6.74 8.09 -10.09
N GLU A 139 -5.86 8.86 -9.49
CA GLU A 139 -4.63 9.37 -10.08
C GLU A 139 -3.38 8.67 -9.54
N ASP A 140 -3.54 7.49 -8.92
CA ASP A 140 -2.41 6.69 -8.42
C ASP A 140 -1.48 6.29 -9.57
N ARG A 141 -0.22 6.73 -9.47
CA ARG A 141 0.84 6.45 -10.44
C ARG A 141 1.94 5.53 -9.89
N ALA A 142 1.73 4.96 -8.71
CA ALA A 142 2.69 4.03 -8.12
C ALA A 142 2.60 2.67 -8.81
N GLY A 143 3.57 2.39 -9.64
CA GLY A 143 3.61 1.15 -10.42
C GLY A 143 2.36 0.94 -11.27
N SER A 144 1.73 -0.21 -11.13
CA SER A 144 0.51 -0.58 -11.85
C SER A 144 -0.70 -0.70 -10.92
N CYS A 145 -0.75 0.04 -9.80
CA CYS A 145 -1.78 -0.08 -8.76
C CYS A 145 -3.20 -0.04 -9.34
N ILE A 146 -3.52 0.99 -10.13
CA ILE A 146 -4.84 1.14 -10.78
C ILE A 146 -5.17 -0.07 -11.68
N ARG A 147 -4.21 -0.55 -12.46
CA ARG A 147 -4.41 -1.71 -13.33
C ARG A 147 -4.72 -2.98 -12.53
N TYR A 148 -3.99 -3.19 -11.43
CA TYR A 148 -4.24 -4.35 -10.57
C TYR A 148 -5.61 -4.30 -9.93
N LEU A 149 -6.03 -3.14 -9.42
CA LEU A 149 -7.32 -2.97 -8.78
C LEU A 149 -8.50 -3.06 -9.75
N LYS A 150 -8.39 -2.51 -10.95
CA LYS A 150 -9.40 -2.71 -12.02
C LYS A 150 -9.51 -4.17 -12.42
N ALA A 151 -8.39 -4.90 -12.49
CA ALA A 151 -8.41 -6.33 -12.75
C ALA A 151 -9.04 -7.12 -11.59
N TYR A 152 -8.78 -6.70 -10.34
CA TYR A 152 -9.40 -7.26 -9.15
C TYR A 152 -10.93 -7.10 -9.18
N GLU A 153 -11.44 -5.89 -9.43
CA GLU A 153 -12.90 -5.64 -9.55
C GLU A 153 -13.52 -6.53 -10.63
N LYS A 154 -12.90 -6.57 -11.81
CA LYS A 154 -13.39 -7.38 -12.93
C LYS A 154 -13.43 -8.87 -12.60
N TYR A 155 -12.41 -9.37 -11.89
CA TYR A 155 -12.29 -10.80 -11.59
C TYR A 155 -13.17 -11.25 -10.43
N THR A 156 -13.26 -10.41 -9.38
CA THR A 156 -13.93 -10.79 -8.12
C THR A 156 -15.38 -10.31 -8.03
N GLY A 157 -15.75 -9.29 -8.81
CA GLY A 157 -17.02 -8.56 -8.66
C GLY A 157 -17.10 -7.68 -7.42
N LYS A 158 -16.01 -7.59 -6.63
CA LYS A 158 -15.93 -6.73 -5.45
C LYS A 158 -15.54 -5.32 -5.88
N SER A 159 -16.14 -4.29 -5.27
CA SER A 159 -15.87 -2.89 -5.57
C SER A 159 -14.62 -2.36 -4.87
N VAL A 160 -13.99 -1.38 -5.51
CA VAL A 160 -12.96 -0.51 -4.93
C VAL A 160 -13.57 0.88 -4.77
N GLU A 161 -13.32 1.53 -3.64
CA GLU A 161 -13.69 2.92 -3.41
C GLU A 161 -12.65 3.84 -4.09
N TRP A 162 -13.02 4.35 -5.25
CA TRP A 162 -12.16 5.20 -6.06
C TRP A 162 -12.27 6.66 -5.64
N ILE A 163 -11.16 7.28 -5.24
CA ILE A 163 -11.10 8.65 -4.71
C ILE A 163 -10.66 9.62 -5.82
N ASP A 164 -11.52 10.60 -6.12
CA ASP A 164 -11.19 11.68 -7.06
C ASP A 164 -10.12 12.61 -6.49
N ASN A 165 -9.29 13.18 -7.36
CA ASN A 165 -8.21 14.11 -7.00
C ASN A 165 -7.25 13.53 -5.93
N ALA A 166 -6.96 12.25 -6.01
CA ALA A 166 -6.06 11.55 -5.09
C ALA A 166 -5.08 10.65 -5.87
N GLY A 167 -3.82 10.68 -5.46
CA GLY A 167 -2.76 9.80 -5.93
C GLY A 167 -2.57 8.58 -5.03
N HIS A 168 -1.34 8.07 -4.92
CA HIS A 168 -0.97 6.90 -4.11
C HIS A 168 -1.03 7.16 -2.60
N ASN A 169 -1.15 8.41 -2.18
CA ASN A 169 -1.40 8.79 -0.79
C ASN A 169 -2.83 9.35 -0.66
N SER A 170 -3.82 8.57 -1.05
CA SER A 170 -5.21 9.03 -1.08
C SER A 170 -5.72 9.49 0.29
N ASN A 171 -5.23 8.89 1.37
CA ASN A 171 -5.49 9.29 2.75
C ASN A 171 -4.89 10.66 3.12
N ALA A 172 -3.84 11.12 2.45
CA ALA A 172 -3.27 12.44 2.63
C ALA A 172 -3.87 13.46 1.64
N ASP A 173 -4.21 13.02 0.43
CA ASP A 173 -4.79 13.89 -0.59
C ASP A 173 -6.26 14.23 -0.31
N GLN A 174 -7.05 13.29 0.21
CA GLN A 174 -8.48 13.42 0.50
C GLN A 174 -8.83 12.83 1.88
N PRO A 175 -8.26 13.38 2.98
CA PRO A 175 -8.38 12.78 4.31
C PRO A 175 -9.81 12.65 4.79
N ASP A 176 -10.67 13.65 4.54
CA ASP A 176 -12.05 13.65 5.01
C ASP A 176 -12.86 12.51 4.37
N ILE A 177 -12.68 12.30 3.06
CA ILE A 177 -13.39 11.25 2.33
C ILE A 177 -12.90 9.87 2.80
N VAL A 178 -11.59 9.68 2.88
CA VAL A 178 -10.99 8.41 3.29
C VAL A 178 -11.38 8.07 4.73
N ASN A 179 -11.34 9.05 5.65
CA ASN A 179 -11.74 8.84 7.04
C ASN A 179 -13.22 8.48 7.16
N GLN A 180 -14.12 9.13 6.42
CA GLN A 180 -15.54 8.78 6.39
C GLN A 180 -15.79 7.36 5.90
N LEU A 181 -15.08 6.90 4.87
CA LEU A 181 -15.17 5.52 4.39
C LEU A 181 -14.72 4.51 5.44
N ILE A 182 -13.60 4.80 6.11
CA ILE A 182 -13.08 3.97 7.20
C ILE A 182 -14.05 3.92 8.37
N GLU A 183 -14.58 5.05 8.81
CA GLU A 183 -15.55 5.14 9.90
C GLU A 183 -16.81 4.34 9.57
N LYS A 184 -17.37 4.53 8.38
CA LYS A 184 -18.52 3.77 7.91
C LYS A 184 -18.25 2.27 7.89
N PHE A 185 -17.07 1.86 7.43
CA PHE A 185 -16.65 0.45 7.41
C PHE A 185 -16.58 -0.12 8.83
N ILE A 186 -15.91 0.56 9.76
CA ILE A 186 -15.76 0.13 11.15
C ILE A 186 -17.13 -0.01 11.85
N ASN A 187 -18.03 0.93 11.61
CA ASN A 187 -19.36 0.91 12.21
C ASN A 187 -20.26 -0.23 11.67
N ASN A 188 -19.98 -0.72 10.46
CA ASN A 188 -20.75 -1.79 9.83
C ASN A 188 -20.20 -3.20 10.12
N ILE A 189 -18.97 -3.34 10.58
CA ILE A 189 -18.40 -4.64 10.98
C ILE A 189 -18.71 -4.87 12.47
N LYS A 190 -19.55 -5.83 12.75
CA LYS A 190 -19.95 -6.21 14.11
C LYS A 190 -19.01 -7.24 14.72
#